data_e8a2e1fdf27aa9271331f5f99f54c011
#
_entry.id   e8a2e1fdf27aa9271331f5f99f54c011
#
_cell.length_a   1.000
_cell.length_b   1.000
_cell.length_c   1.000
_cell.angle_alpha   90.00
_cell.angle_beta   90.00
_cell.angle_gamma   90.00
#
_symmetry.space_group_name_H-M   'P 1'
#
loop_
_entity.id
_entity.type
_entity.pdbx_description
1 polymer ?
#
loop_
_entity_poly.entity_id
_entity_poly.type
_entity_poly.pdbx_seq_one_letter_code
_entity_poly.pdbx_strand_id
1 'polypeptide(L)'
;EFERFVIHRFIKVKAGVKFNFLCISNNAKVMMETDPKTKRTTVDTFGKIPIVYEPITPSFDIKEILGYYYQVRNANYTFPGESHDYWELTFIDNGELATTVDDEPYELGEMDLILFSPGQYHTQKTGHSQSVSYLTILFDMEMADPYLITNRVYHAHRDIHNALNEFIKVSNNDMMYDSELMLCYLKELIIRVLQYD
;
A
#
# COMPACT_ATOMS: atom_id res chain seq x y z
N GLU A 1 -15.36 22.28 -9.49
CA GLU A 1 -15.31 20.81 -9.35
C GLU A 1 -15.56 20.19 -10.71
N PHE A 2 -14.75 19.20 -11.11
CA PHE A 2 -14.85 18.54 -12.41
C PHE A 2 -15.22 17.10 -12.19
N GLU A 3 -16.15 16.62 -12.97
CA GLU A 3 -16.51 15.23 -13.04
C GLU A 3 -15.81 14.61 -14.26
N ARG A 4 -15.07 13.52 -14.08
CA ARG A 4 -14.43 12.74 -15.13
C ARG A 4 -15.09 11.38 -15.25
N PHE A 5 -15.37 10.93 -16.46
CA PHE A 5 -15.86 9.59 -16.71
C PHE A 5 -15.50 9.12 -18.13
N VAL A 6 -15.37 7.82 -18.30
CA VAL A 6 -15.11 7.23 -19.62
C VAL A 6 -16.43 7.08 -20.38
N ILE A 7 -16.47 7.61 -21.61
CA ILE A 7 -17.61 7.45 -22.49
C ILE A 7 -17.53 6.09 -23.18
N HIS A 8 -18.42 5.18 -22.83
CA HIS A 8 -18.58 3.87 -23.44
C HIS A 8 -20.02 3.61 -23.91
N ARG A 9 -20.91 4.61 -23.82
CA ARG A 9 -22.31 4.58 -24.22
C ARG A 9 -22.80 5.99 -24.52
N PHE A 10 -24.05 6.11 -24.98
CA PHE A 10 -24.70 7.42 -25.16
C PHE A 10 -24.80 8.17 -23.84
N ILE A 11 -24.36 9.41 -23.85
CA ILE A 11 -24.56 10.37 -22.76
C ILE A 11 -25.27 11.59 -23.28
N LYS A 12 -26.10 12.19 -22.45
CA LYS A 12 -26.80 13.44 -22.77
C LYS A 12 -26.23 14.55 -21.89
N VAL A 13 -25.58 15.52 -22.50
CA VAL A 13 -25.10 16.73 -21.82
C VAL A 13 -26.21 17.78 -21.87
N LYS A 14 -26.59 18.32 -20.71
CA LYS A 14 -27.62 19.38 -20.62
C LYS A 14 -27.09 20.71 -21.17
N ALA A 15 -27.99 21.54 -21.66
CA ALA A 15 -27.65 22.89 -22.07
C ALA A 15 -26.98 23.68 -20.93
N GLY A 16 -25.97 24.46 -21.25
CA GLY A 16 -25.19 25.23 -20.26
C GLY A 16 -24.09 24.47 -19.54
N VAL A 17 -24.00 23.14 -19.65
CA VAL A 17 -22.92 22.36 -19.10
C VAL A 17 -21.69 22.46 -20.01
N LYS A 18 -20.56 22.87 -19.43
CA LYS A 18 -19.27 22.91 -20.14
C LYS A 18 -18.64 21.52 -20.11
N PHE A 19 -18.11 21.07 -21.24
CA PHE A 19 -17.48 19.77 -21.36
C PHE A 19 -16.32 19.81 -22.35
N ASN A 20 -15.43 18.85 -22.23
CA ASN A 20 -14.33 18.59 -23.15
C ASN A 20 -14.16 17.09 -23.34
N PHE A 21 -13.45 16.70 -24.40
CA PHE A 21 -13.08 15.31 -24.67
C PHE A 21 -11.57 15.16 -24.57
N LEU A 22 -11.14 14.14 -23.82
CA LEU A 22 -9.75 13.74 -23.75
C LEU A 22 -9.61 12.36 -24.38
N CYS A 23 -8.74 12.23 -25.37
CA CYS A 23 -8.43 10.94 -25.97
C CYS A 23 -7.41 10.22 -25.07
N ILE A 24 -7.77 9.05 -24.54
CA ILE A 24 -6.92 8.22 -23.69
C ILE A 24 -6.27 7.06 -24.48
N SER A 25 -6.56 6.97 -25.77
CA SER A 25 -5.98 6.02 -26.73
C SER A 25 -5.31 6.79 -27.87
N ASN A 26 -4.57 6.09 -28.74
CA ASN A 26 -3.89 6.73 -29.87
C ASN A 26 -4.82 7.52 -30.80
N ASN A 27 -6.09 7.11 -30.92
CA ASN A 27 -7.13 7.86 -31.59
C ASN A 27 -8.50 7.46 -31.04
N ALA A 28 -9.46 8.40 -31.10
CA ALA A 28 -10.85 8.14 -30.77
C ALA A 28 -11.77 8.93 -31.71
N LYS A 29 -12.95 8.37 -31.99
CA LYS A 29 -14.02 9.06 -32.73
C LYS A 29 -15.21 9.27 -31.80
N VAL A 30 -15.65 10.49 -31.70
CA VAL A 30 -16.86 10.87 -30.96
C VAL A 30 -17.86 11.41 -31.94
N MET A 31 -19.08 10.85 -31.98
CA MET A 31 -20.21 11.40 -32.70
C MET A 31 -21.04 12.22 -31.72
N MET A 32 -21.30 13.45 -32.11
CA MET A 32 -22.09 14.40 -31.32
C MET A 32 -23.31 14.87 -32.09
N GLU A 33 -24.48 14.56 -31.56
CA GLU A 33 -25.76 15.05 -32.08
C GLU A 33 -26.22 16.25 -31.25
N THR A 34 -26.61 17.30 -31.92
CA THR A 34 -27.14 18.51 -31.28
C THR A 34 -28.35 19.03 -32.07
N ASP A 35 -29.27 19.68 -31.36
CA ASP A 35 -30.33 20.42 -32.04
C ASP A 35 -29.71 21.46 -33.00
N PRO A 36 -30.20 21.58 -34.27
CA PRO A 36 -29.69 22.56 -35.23
C PRO A 36 -29.72 24.01 -34.73
N LYS A 37 -30.60 24.33 -33.80
CA LYS A 37 -30.74 25.66 -33.20
C LYS A 37 -29.74 25.89 -32.03
N THR A 38 -29.00 24.88 -31.61
CA THR A 38 -28.05 24.97 -30.47
C THR A 38 -26.88 25.87 -30.85
N LYS A 39 -26.70 26.97 -30.14
CA LYS A 39 -25.49 27.79 -30.20
C LYS A 39 -24.37 27.09 -29.47
N ARG A 40 -23.26 26.84 -30.16
CA ARG A 40 -22.01 26.34 -29.55
C ARG A 40 -21.12 27.53 -29.24
N THR A 41 -20.57 27.55 -28.03
CA THR A 41 -19.63 28.57 -27.61
C THR A 41 -18.41 27.87 -26.99
N THR A 42 -17.24 28.18 -27.51
CA THR A 42 -16.01 27.74 -26.86
C THR A 42 -15.70 28.68 -25.71
N VAL A 43 -15.39 28.13 -24.55
CA VAL A 43 -15.05 28.91 -23.35
C VAL A 43 -13.71 28.36 -22.83
N ASP A 44 -12.76 29.25 -22.63
CA ASP A 44 -11.55 28.91 -21.92
C ASP A 44 -11.85 28.99 -20.40
N THR A 45 -11.78 27.85 -19.73
CA THR A 45 -12.10 27.77 -18.29
C THR A 45 -10.89 27.60 -17.41
N PHE A 46 -9.69 27.36 -17.97
CA PHE A 46 -8.49 27.00 -17.24
C PHE A 46 -7.27 27.85 -17.58
N GLY A 47 -7.46 28.89 -18.36
CA GLY A 47 -6.35 29.66 -18.85
C GLY A 47 -5.44 28.82 -19.76
N LYS A 48 -4.13 28.91 -19.53
CA LYS A 48 -3.14 28.21 -20.36
C LYS A 48 -2.81 26.79 -19.92
N ILE A 49 -3.45 26.26 -18.87
CA ILE A 49 -3.15 24.93 -18.36
C ILE A 49 -4.03 23.89 -19.11
N PRO A 50 -3.42 23.02 -19.91
CA PRO A 50 -4.18 21.98 -20.59
C PRO A 50 -4.73 20.97 -19.59
N ILE A 51 -5.95 20.49 -19.81
CA ILE A 51 -6.47 19.32 -19.12
C ILE A 51 -5.81 18.10 -19.74
N VAL A 52 -4.97 17.41 -18.97
CA VAL A 52 -4.29 16.20 -19.41
C VAL A 52 -4.94 14.98 -18.73
N TYR A 53 -4.99 13.87 -19.44
CA TYR A 53 -5.35 12.59 -18.84
C TYR A 53 -4.17 12.09 -18.02
N GLU A 54 -4.41 11.93 -16.71
CA GLU A 54 -3.45 11.35 -15.79
C GLU A 54 -3.97 9.97 -15.37
N PRO A 55 -3.33 8.89 -15.81
CA PRO A 55 -3.69 7.56 -15.36
C PRO A 55 -3.35 7.40 -13.86
N ILE A 56 -4.13 6.57 -13.17
CA ILE A 56 -3.76 6.12 -11.84
C ILE A 56 -2.66 5.06 -12.01
N THR A 57 -1.47 5.38 -11.56
CA THR A 57 -0.32 4.46 -11.58
C THR A 57 0.11 4.12 -10.16
N PRO A 58 0.61 2.90 -9.92
CA PRO A 58 1.13 2.55 -8.60
C PRO A 58 2.35 3.43 -8.25
N SER A 59 2.45 3.86 -7.00
CA SER A 59 3.61 4.56 -6.46
C SER A 59 4.70 3.62 -5.94
N PHE A 60 4.33 2.37 -5.68
CA PHE A 60 5.23 1.26 -5.34
C PHE A 60 4.61 -0.04 -5.85
N ASP A 61 5.42 -1.09 -5.95
CA ASP A 61 4.95 -2.38 -6.46
C ASP A 61 5.55 -3.53 -5.66
N ILE A 62 4.69 -4.39 -5.11
CA ILE A 62 5.09 -5.63 -4.45
C ILE A 62 5.20 -6.69 -5.54
N LYS A 63 6.40 -7.27 -5.70
CA LYS A 63 6.70 -8.26 -6.73
C LYS A 63 6.29 -9.65 -6.32
N GLU A 64 6.69 -10.04 -5.10
CA GLU A 64 6.44 -11.38 -4.57
C GLU A 64 6.50 -11.38 -3.04
N ILE A 65 5.87 -12.39 -2.45
CA ILE A 65 6.03 -12.75 -1.04
C ILE A 65 6.99 -13.93 -0.98
N LEU A 66 8.15 -13.73 -0.36
CA LEU A 66 9.20 -14.75 -0.23
C LEU A 66 8.90 -15.76 0.87
N GLY A 67 8.22 -15.30 1.92
CA GLY A 67 7.81 -16.15 3.02
C GLY A 67 7.02 -15.37 4.06
N TYR A 68 6.30 -16.11 4.87
CA TYR A 68 5.62 -15.57 6.05
C TYR A 68 5.56 -16.66 7.11
N TYR A 69 5.73 -16.28 8.37
CA TYR A 69 5.70 -17.23 9.46
C TYR A 69 5.38 -16.55 10.78
N TYR A 70 4.69 -17.31 11.62
CA TYR A 70 4.38 -16.91 12.98
C TYR A 70 5.39 -17.55 13.95
N GLN A 71 5.98 -16.74 14.80
CA GLN A 71 7.01 -17.17 15.73
C GLN A 71 6.61 -16.90 17.18
N VAL A 72 7.03 -17.81 18.06
CA VAL A 72 6.99 -17.61 19.51
C VAL A 72 8.42 -17.72 20.04
N ARG A 73 8.87 -16.68 20.74
CA ARG A 73 10.18 -16.66 21.40
C ARG A 73 10.01 -16.56 22.91
N ASN A 74 10.78 -17.37 23.61
CA ASN A 74 10.79 -17.34 25.07
C ASN A 74 11.48 -16.07 25.60
N ALA A 75 11.27 -15.79 26.89
CA ALA A 75 12.04 -14.79 27.61
C ALA A 75 13.56 -15.03 27.47
N ASN A 76 14.33 -13.95 27.46
CA ASN A 76 15.78 -13.93 27.25
C ASN A 76 16.25 -14.45 25.88
N TYR A 77 15.39 -14.50 24.88
CA TYR A 77 15.82 -14.75 23.50
C TYR A 77 16.65 -13.58 22.98
N THR A 78 17.71 -13.90 22.27
CA THR A 78 18.56 -12.93 21.58
C THR A 78 18.89 -13.45 20.20
N PHE A 79 18.59 -12.67 19.19
CA PHE A 79 19.04 -12.86 17.83
C PHE A 79 20.12 -11.83 17.53
N PRO A 80 21.34 -12.26 17.17
CA PRO A 80 22.48 -11.35 17.01
C PRO A 80 22.33 -10.37 15.87
N GLY A 81 21.46 -10.66 14.93
CA GLY A 81 21.10 -9.82 13.79
C GLY A 81 21.49 -10.40 12.44
N GLU A 82 20.86 -9.83 11.43
CA GLU A 82 21.10 -10.12 10.03
C GLU A 82 20.85 -8.87 9.16
N SER A 83 21.28 -8.96 7.92
CA SER A 83 20.95 -8.04 6.83
C SER A 83 20.69 -8.87 5.59
N HIS A 84 19.66 -8.54 4.85
CA HIS A 84 19.23 -9.25 3.65
C HIS A 84 18.79 -8.25 2.56
N ASP A 85 18.61 -8.74 1.33
CA ASP A 85 18.31 -7.93 0.14
C ASP A 85 16.81 -7.87 -0.21
N TYR A 86 15.94 -8.20 0.72
CA TYR A 86 14.48 -8.13 0.63
C TYR A 86 13.89 -7.32 1.79
N TRP A 87 12.61 -7.03 1.70
CA TRP A 87 11.83 -6.37 2.75
C TRP A 87 11.37 -7.36 3.80
N GLU A 88 11.37 -6.91 5.05
CA GLU A 88 10.75 -7.64 6.16
C GLU A 88 9.76 -6.72 6.88
N LEU A 89 8.59 -7.29 7.23
CA LEU A 89 7.63 -6.71 8.15
C LEU A 89 7.55 -7.62 9.37
N THR A 90 7.74 -7.07 10.56
CA THR A 90 7.52 -7.76 11.83
C THR A 90 6.38 -7.09 12.58
N PHE A 91 5.33 -7.87 12.92
CA PHE A 91 4.15 -7.43 13.68
C PHE A 91 4.04 -8.22 14.98
N ILE A 92 3.91 -7.52 16.10
CA ILE A 92 3.79 -8.13 17.43
C ILE A 92 2.33 -8.44 17.75
N ASP A 93 2.02 -9.72 17.88
CA ASP A 93 0.71 -10.21 18.26
C ASP A 93 0.52 -10.20 19.79
N ASN A 94 1.56 -10.59 20.54
CA ASN A 94 1.53 -10.56 22.00
C ASN A 94 2.93 -10.42 22.58
N GLY A 95 3.06 -9.67 23.67
CA GLY A 95 4.31 -9.45 24.38
C GLY A 95 5.10 -8.24 23.86
N GLU A 96 6.41 -8.23 24.10
CA GLU A 96 7.31 -7.12 23.78
C GLU A 96 8.59 -7.62 23.10
N LEU A 97 9.02 -6.92 22.07
CA LEU A 97 10.24 -7.20 21.32
C LEU A 97 11.09 -5.92 21.19
N ALA A 98 12.33 -5.99 21.65
CA ALA A 98 13.33 -4.98 21.36
C ALA A 98 14.07 -5.34 20.06
N THR A 99 14.30 -4.37 19.20
CA THR A 99 15.10 -4.51 17.97
C THR A 99 16.05 -3.33 17.84
N THR A 100 17.18 -3.51 17.17
CA THR A 100 17.99 -2.39 16.67
C THR A 100 17.96 -2.43 15.14
N VAL A 101 17.94 -1.28 14.52
CA VAL A 101 18.05 -1.13 13.07
C VAL A 101 19.21 -0.19 12.80
N ASP A 102 20.28 -0.69 12.16
CA ASP A 102 21.50 0.07 11.91
C ASP A 102 22.02 0.77 13.19
N ASP A 103 22.06 0.02 14.31
CA ASP A 103 22.44 0.43 15.68
C ASP A 103 21.43 1.36 16.41
N GLU A 104 20.35 1.80 15.78
CA GLU A 104 19.30 2.59 16.45
C GLU A 104 18.27 1.66 17.12
N PRO A 105 17.96 1.86 18.41
CA PRO A 105 17.06 0.98 19.16
C PRO A 105 15.59 1.31 18.95
N TYR A 106 14.77 0.26 18.91
CA TYR A 106 13.30 0.32 18.84
C TYR A 106 12.69 -0.70 19.80
N GLU A 107 11.61 -0.31 20.45
CA GLU A 107 10.81 -1.17 21.32
C GLU A 107 9.43 -1.34 20.69
N LEU A 108 8.99 -2.58 20.53
CA LEU A 108 7.69 -2.94 19.99
C LEU A 108 6.88 -3.64 21.07
N GLY A 109 5.69 -3.14 21.34
CA GLY A 109 4.66 -3.78 22.16
C GLY A 109 3.62 -4.52 21.34
N GLU A 110 2.63 -5.08 22.02
CA GLU A 110 1.47 -5.70 21.38
C GLU A 110 0.78 -4.74 20.41
N MET A 111 0.42 -5.22 19.23
CA MET A 111 -0.14 -4.47 18.11
C MET A 111 0.82 -3.49 17.42
N ASP A 112 2.10 -3.53 17.72
CA ASP A 112 3.09 -2.74 17.00
C ASP A 112 3.69 -3.51 15.84
N LEU A 113 4.10 -2.76 14.81
CA LEU A 113 4.83 -3.29 13.67
C LEU A 113 5.99 -2.39 13.27
N ILE A 114 6.99 -2.99 12.66
CA ILE A 114 8.15 -2.33 12.08
C ILE A 114 8.47 -2.94 10.71
N LEU A 115 9.04 -2.12 9.80
CA LEU A 115 9.52 -2.58 8.51
C LEU A 115 11.02 -2.37 8.39
N PHE A 116 11.69 -3.37 7.84
CA PHE A 116 13.10 -3.33 7.48
C PHE A 116 13.23 -3.34 5.97
N SER A 117 13.96 -2.35 5.41
CA SER A 117 14.25 -2.32 3.96
C SER A 117 15.47 -3.17 3.63
N PRO A 118 15.66 -3.54 2.36
CA PRO A 118 16.86 -4.23 1.92
C PRO A 118 18.14 -3.54 2.39
N GLY A 119 19.06 -4.33 2.94
CA GLY A 119 20.36 -3.89 3.42
C GLY A 119 20.41 -3.40 4.86
N GLN A 120 19.28 -3.14 5.53
CA GLN A 120 19.27 -2.72 6.92
C GLN A 120 19.66 -3.89 7.85
N TYR A 121 20.66 -3.66 8.70
CA TYR A 121 21.04 -4.63 9.72
C TYR A 121 20.11 -4.51 10.91
N HIS A 122 19.51 -5.60 11.33
CA HIS A 122 18.58 -5.61 12.46
C HIS A 122 18.77 -6.80 13.38
N THR A 123 18.53 -6.58 14.66
CA THR A 123 18.62 -7.56 15.75
C THR A 123 17.26 -7.81 16.38
N GLN A 124 17.12 -8.85 17.21
CA GLN A 124 15.90 -9.05 18.00
C GLN A 124 16.25 -9.53 19.40
N LYS A 125 15.51 -9.04 20.39
CA LYS A 125 15.71 -9.42 21.78
C LYS A 125 14.39 -9.36 22.55
N THR A 126 14.12 -10.39 23.35
CA THR A 126 12.97 -10.39 24.29
C THR A 126 13.40 -9.97 25.68
N GLY A 127 12.45 -9.46 26.47
CA GLY A 127 12.65 -9.16 27.88
C GLY A 127 12.90 -10.41 28.75
N HIS A 128 13.07 -10.18 30.05
CA HIS A 128 13.42 -11.26 31.01
C HIS A 128 12.21 -12.01 31.53
N SER A 129 11.00 -11.48 31.40
CA SER A 129 9.83 -11.95 32.16
C SER A 129 8.76 -12.63 31.33
N GLN A 130 8.73 -12.43 30.01
CA GLN A 130 7.64 -12.97 29.18
C GLN A 130 8.10 -13.36 27.79
N SER A 131 7.36 -14.27 27.17
CA SER A 131 7.51 -14.63 25.77
C SER A 131 6.87 -13.57 24.86
N VAL A 132 7.30 -13.53 23.63
CA VAL A 132 6.70 -12.75 22.56
C VAL A 132 6.20 -13.67 21.46
N SER A 133 5.07 -13.32 20.85
CA SER A 133 4.61 -13.92 19.60
C SER A 133 4.46 -12.84 18.52
N TYR A 134 4.95 -13.13 17.33
CA TYR A 134 4.96 -12.18 16.23
C TYR A 134 4.86 -12.85 14.86
N LEU A 135 4.27 -12.13 13.92
CA LEU A 135 4.23 -12.49 12.51
C LEU A 135 5.39 -11.79 11.80
N THR A 136 6.11 -12.54 10.98
CA THR A 136 7.07 -11.99 10.00
C THR A 136 6.58 -12.25 8.60
N ILE A 137 6.67 -11.24 7.72
CA ILE A 137 6.40 -11.34 6.29
C ILE A 137 7.64 -10.86 5.54
N LEU A 138 8.20 -11.73 4.69
CA LEU A 138 9.34 -11.44 3.82
C LEU A 138 8.82 -11.25 2.39
N PHE A 139 9.22 -10.17 1.74
CA PHE A 139 8.68 -9.84 0.41
C PHE A 139 9.65 -8.98 -0.40
N ASP A 140 9.49 -8.97 -1.71
CA ASP A 140 10.17 -8.04 -2.62
C ASP A 140 9.22 -6.90 -3.01
N MET A 141 9.70 -5.67 -2.91
CA MET A 141 8.95 -4.46 -3.22
C MET A 141 9.85 -3.39 -3.84
N GLU A 142 9.43 -2.86 -4.97
CA GLU A 142 10.01 -1.64 -5.53
C GLU A 142 9.36 -0.40 -4.93
N MET A 143 10.13 0.38 -4.19
CA MET A 143 9.72 1.66 -3.61
C MET A 143 10.85 2.68 -3.80
N ALA A 144 10.50 3.87 -4.31
CA ALA A 144 11.48 4.91 -4.63
C ALA A 144 12.20 5.47 -3.40
N ASP A 145 11.50 5.58 -2.27
CA ASP A 145 12.03 6.09 -1.01
C ASP A 145 11.63 5.17 0.16
N PRO A 146 12.49 4.24 0.56
CA PRO A 146 12.24 3.34 1.68
C PRO A 146 12.04 4.04 3.03
N TYR A 147 12.66 5.22 3.23
CA TYR A 147 12.56 5.96 4.49
C TYR A 147 11.16 6.47 4.81
N LEU A 148 10.25 6.44 3.85
CA LEU A 148 8.84 6.77 4.09
C LEU A 148 8.17 5.83 5.10
N ILE A 149 8.63 4.58 5.21
CA ILE A 149 8.00 3.55 6.04
C ILE A 149 8.97 2.78 6.95
N THR A 150 10.27 3.03 6.86
CA THR A 150 11.27 2.40 7.74
C THR A 150 11.67 3.31 8.89
N ASN A 151 12.47 2.80 9.82
CA ASN A 151 13.04 3.54 10.94
C ASN A 151 11.98 4.16 11.88
N ARG A 152 10.85 3.51 12.03
CA ARG A 152 9.82 3.86 13.01
C ARG A 152 8.92 2.68 13.34
N VAL A 153 8.36 2.72 14.54
CA VAL A 153 7.34 1.76 14.99
C VAL A 153 5.96 2.34 14.68
N TYR A 154 5.07 1.49 14.18
CA TYR A 154 3.66 1.82 13.88
C TYR A 154 2.77 1.01 14.80
N HIS A 155 1.78 1.65 15.41
CA HIS A 155 0.73 0.93 16.13
C HIS A 155 -0.38 0.54 15.18
N ALA A 156 -0.68 -0.75 15.07
CA ALA A 156 -1.68 -1.28 14.14
C ALA A 156 -3.10 -0.94 14.59
N HIS A 157 -3.53 0.29 14.30
CA HIS A 157 -4.91 0.67 14.48
C HIS A 157 -5.85 -0.17 13.58
N ARG A 158 -7.15 0.02 13.72
CA ARG A 158 -8.19 -0.83 13.11
C ARG A 158 -7.94 -1.20 11.65
N ASP A 159 -7.54 -0.27 10.79
CA ASP A 159 -7.44 -0.52 9.34
C ASP A 159 -6.18 -1.32 8.98
N ILE A 160 -5.07 -1.09 9.66
CA ILE A 160 -3.84 -1.90 9.56
C ILE A 160 -4.12 -3.32 10.07
N HIS A 161 -4.73 -3.43 11.24
CA HIS A 161 -5.08 -4.71 11.85
C HIS A 161 -6.04 -5.53 10.98
N ASN A 162 -7.02 -4.90 10.34
CA ASN A 162 -7.93 -5.57 9.41
C ASN A 162 -7.17 -6.13 8.19
N ALA A 163 -6.26 -5.38 7.58
CA ALA A 163 -5.46 -5.85 6.46
C ALA A 163 -4.57 -7.05 6.85
N LEU A 164 -3.94 -6.99 8.04
CA LEU A 164 -3.18 -8.12 8.60
C LEU A 164 -4.06 -9.36 8.80
N ASN A 165 -5.24 -9.21 9.40
CA ASN A 165 -6.16 -10.32 9.64
C ASN A 165 -6.64 -10.97 8.34
N GLU A 166 -6.97 -10.20 7.31
CA GLU A 166 -7.35 -10.76 6.01
C GLU A 166 -6.15 -11.46 5.34
N PHE A 167 -4.94 -10.92 5.45
CA PHE A 167 -3.72 -11.61 5.02
C PHE A 167 -3.56 -12.97 5.72
N ILE A 168 -3.62 -13.02 7.06
CA ILE A 168 -3.50 -14.24 7.85
C ILE A 168 -4.61 -15.23 7.50
N LYS A 169 -5.83 -14.76 7.35
CA LYS A 169 -6.97 -15.61 7.01
C LYS A 169 -6.77 -16.29 5.66
N VAL A 170 -6.36 -15.56 4.64
CA VAL A 170 -6.11 -16.10 3.30
C VAL A 170 -4.88 -17.01 3.30
N SER A 171 -3.83 -16.70 4.06
CA SER A 171 -2.63 -17.53 4.16
C SER A 171 -2.88 -18.93 4.74
N ASN A 172 -3.99 -19.12 5.45
CA ASN A 172 -4.43 -20.42 5.99
C ASN A 172 -5.41 -21.16 5.10
N ASN A 173 -5.78 -20.62 3.95
CA ASN A 173 -6.64 -21.25 2.96
C ASN A 173 -5.80 -21.95 1.88
N ASP A 174 -6.48 -22.72 1.03
CA ASP A 174 -5.89 -23.38 -0.16
C ASP A 174 -6.87 -23.24 -1.33
N MET A 175 -7.24 -22.00 -1.62
CA MET A 175 -8.17 -21.68 -2.71
C MET A 175 -7.41 -21.12 -3.91
N MET A 176 -7.98 -21.27 -5.09
CA MET A 176 -7.43 -20.69 -6.30
C MET A 176 -7.34 -19.14 -6.14
N TYR A 177 -6.18 -18.59 -6.48
CA TYR A 177 -5.86 -17.15 -6.37
C TYR A 177 -5.67 -16.59 -4.94
N ASP A 178 -5.53 -17.44 -3.93
CA ASP A 178 -5.21 -16.95 -2.58
C ASP A 178 -3.85 -16.21 -2.55
N SER A 179 -2.89 -16.61 -3.36
CA SER A 179 -1.60 -15.91 -3.51
C SER A 179 -1.77 -14.45 -3.98
N GLU A 180 -2.65 -14.22 -4.96
CA GLU A 180 -2.96 -12.88 -5.44
C GLU A 180 -3.69 -12.04 -4.39
N LEU A 181 -4.59 -12.66 -3.61
CA LEU A 181 -5.24 -11.98 -2.50
C LEU A 181 -4.24 -11.60 -1.41
N MET A 182 -3.28 -12.47 -1.09
CA MET A 182 -2.21 -12.16 -0.13
C MET A 182 -1.38 -10.96 -0.58
N LEU A 183 -1.00 -10.88 -1.87
CA LEU A 183 -0.32 -9.72 -2.44
C LEU A 183 -1.17 -8.45 -2.33
N CYS A 184 -2.48 -8.53 -2.60
CA CYS A 184 -3.40 -7.41 -2.45
C CYS A 184 -3.50 -6.92 -1.00
N TYR A 185 -3.62 -7.83 -0.02
CA TYR A 185 -3.71 -7.47 1.39
C TYR A 185 -2.39 -6.93 1.94
N LEU A 186 -1.26 -7.48 1.52
CA LEU A 186 0.05 -6.91 1.85
C LEU A 186 0.20 -5.50 1.25
N LYS A 187 -0.25 -5.29 0.02
CA LYS A 187 -0.25 -3.96 -0.60
C LYS A 187 -1.18 -2.99 0.14
N GLU A 188 -2.36 -3.41 0.54
CA GLU A 188 -3.25 -2.61 1.38
C GLU A 188 -2.59 -2.25 2.70
N LEU A 189 -1.95 -3.22 3.37
CA LEU A 189 -1.23 -3.00 4.62
C LEU A 189 -0.16 -1.91 4.47
N ILE A 190 0.69 -1.99 3.45
CA ILE A 190 1.72 -0.98 3.17
C ILE A 190 1.09 0.40 2.88
N ILE A 191 -0.02 0.45 2.15
CA ILE A 191 -0.76 1.71 1.92
C ILE A 191 -1.26 2.29 3.24
N ARG A 192 -1.81 1.48 4.15
CA ARG A 192 -2.28 1.93 5.47
C ARG A 192 -1.13 2.44 6.34
N VAL A 193 0.03 1.81 6.25
CA VAL A 193 1.26 2.29 6.92
C VAL A 193 1.70 3.63 6.34
N LEU A 194 1.70 3.80 5.01
CA LEU A 194 2.02 5.09 4.35
C LEU A 194 1.02 6.21 4.67
N GLN A 195 -0.22 5.87 5.02
CA GLN A 195 -1.27 6.82 5.41
C GLN A 195 -1.30 7.07 6.93
N TYR A 196 -0.38 6.46 7.66
CA TYR A 196 -0.30 6.60 9.10
C TYR A 196 0.22 8.00 9.48
N ASP A 197 -0.56 8.76 10.24
CA ASP A 197 -0.23 10.10 10.75
C ASP A 197 0.36 10.05 12.17
#